data_04ebf5a0d846e5e3fb50283349eb8fef
#
_entry.id   04ebf5a0d846e5e3fb50283349eb8fef
#
_cell.length_a   1.000
_cell.length_b   1.000
_cell.length_c   1.000
_cell.angle_alpha   90.00
_cell.angle_beta   90.00
_cell.angle_gamma   90.00
#
_symmetry.space_group_name_H-M   'P 1'
#
loop_
_entity.id
_entity.type
_entity.pdbx_description
1 polymer ?
#
loop_
_entity_poly.entity_id
_entity_poly.type
_entity_poly.pdbx_seq_one_letter_code
_entity_poly.pdbx_strand_id
1 'polypeptide(L)'
;MSETDRSLARLRAARRAAGQARDELADVRAGSRTSTRSVMALAVITVVVAALIGVVSWRYATAPSYFSDDEFIAATTERVSLLLEADNGDTARAGRILAGATGEFHDSFAQSADAYSKYIESARTRGAGRIDGVAVARRDGSSALMLVTASVRISTADGTDDAASDFRMRVLMTPEDGVLKIAGVEVLA
;
A
#
# COMPACT_ATOMS: atom_id res chain seq x y z
N MET A 1 -15.36 -94.75 1.69
CA MET A 1 -15.48 -93.33 1.43
C MET A 1 -15.22 -93.08 -0.04
N SER A 2 -16.27 -92.83 -0.76
CA SER A 2 -16.21 -92.84 -2.23
C SER A 2 -15.52 -91.59 -2.80
N GLU A 3 -14.93 -91.66 -3.96
CA GLU A 3 -14.23 -90.57 -4.64
C GLU A 3 -15.13 -89.37 -4.91
N THR A 4 -16.44 -89.61 -5.04
CA THR A 4 -17.51 -88.61 -5.11
C THR A 4 -17.67 -87.81 -3.86
N ASP A 5 -17.51 -88.31 -2.65
CA ASP A 5 -17.60 -87.58 -1.42
C ASP A 5 -16.46 -86.62 -1.22
N ARG A 6 -15.27 -86.92 -1.71
CA ARG A 6 -14.09 -86.05 -1.64
C ARG A 6 -14.22 -84.87 -2.63
N SER A 7 -14.78 -85.14 -3.81
CA SER A 7 -14.99 -84.07 -4.81
C SER A 7 -16.07 -83.08 -4.36
N LEU A 8 -17.15 -83.54 -3.71
CA LEU A 8 -18.19 -82.68 -3.17
C LEU A 8 -17.68 -81.84 -1.99
N ALA A 9 -16.79 -82.42 -1.15
CA ALA A 9 -16.17 -81.67 -0.02
C ALA A 9 -15.25 -80.54 -0.56
N ARG A 10 -14.48 -80.80 -1.62
CA ARG A 10 -13.62 -79.78 -2.28
C ARG A 10 -14.43 -78.66 -2.93
N LEU A 11 -15.53 -79.00 -3.58
CA LEU A 11 -16.43 -77.97 -4.17
C LEU A 11 -17.10 -77.08 -3.11
N ARG A 12 -17.48 -77.66 -1.96
CA ARG A 12 -18.03 -76.89 -0.81
C ARG A 12 -16.99 -75.98 -0.18
N ALA A 13 -15.74 -76.48 -0.05
CA ALA A 13 -14.64 -75.66 0.45
C ALA A 13 -14.30 -74.50 -0.50
N ALA A 14 -14.23 -74.74 -1.82
CA ALA A 14 -13.98 -73.73 -2.80
C ALA A 14 -15.10 -72.64 -2.85
N ARG A 15 -16.36 -73.07 -2.72
CA ARG A 15 -17.50 -72.08 -2.63
C ARG A 15 -17.44 -71.22 -1.39
N ARG A 16 -17.02 -71.78 -0.23
CA ARG A 16 -16.86 -71.00 1.00
C ARG A 16 -15.69 -70.02 0.88
N ALA A 17 -14.55 -70.41 0.32
CA ALA A 17 -13.41 -69.52 0.06
C ALA A 17 -13.76 -68.41 -0.91
N ALA A 18 -14.53 -68.70 -1.95
CA ALA A 18 -15.02 -67.67 -2.90
C ALA A 18 -16.05 -66.71 -2.26
N GLY A 19 -16.83 -67.15 -1.29
CA GLY A 19 -17.71 -66.33 -0.50
C GLY A 19 -16.92 -65.33 0.38
N GLN A 20 -15.96 -65.87 1.14
CA GLN A 20 -15.11 -65.05 2.02
C GLN A 20 -14.32 -63.99 1.25
N ALA A 21 -13.74 -64.33 0.10
CA ALA A 21 -13.04 -63.40 -0.76
C ALA A 21 -13.95 -62.26 -1.35
N ARG A 22 -15.24 -62.58 -1.57
CA ARG A 22 -16.23 -61.55 -1.98
C ARG A 22 -16.61 -60.63 -0.85
N ASP A 23 -16.72 -61.14 0.36
CA ASP A 23 -17.05 -60.35 1.54
C ASP A 23 -15.87 -59.42 1.93
N GLU A 24 -14.62 -59.90 1.82
CA GLU A 24 -13.42 -59.06 1.98
C GLU A 24 -13.32 -57.94 0.95
N LEU A 25 -13.66 -58.26 -0.31
CA LEU A 25 -13.68 -57.26 -1.40
C LEU A 25 -14.82 -56.25 -1.21
N ALA A 26 -15.93 -56.67 -0.62
CA ALA A 26 -17.03 -55.76 -0.31
C ALA A 26 -16.67 -54.77 0.82
N ASP A 27 -15.96 -55.24 1.85
CA ASP A 27 -15.48 -54.43 2.95
C ASP A 27 -14.40 -53.43 2.51
N VAL A 28 -13.47 -53.81 1.65
CA VAL A 28 -12.47 -52.92 1.04
C VAL A 28 -13.17 -51.85 0.15
N ARG A 29 -14.21 -52.24 -0.59
CA ARG A 29 -15.01 -51.28 -1.37
C ARG A 29 -15.88 -50.37 -0.50
N ALA A 30 -16.40 -50.84 0.62
CA ALA A 30 -17.15 -50.01 1.56
C ALA A 30 -16.23 -49.02 2.31
N GLY A 31 -15.01 -49.45 2.65
CA GLY A 31 -13.97 -48.55 3.21
C GLY A 31 -13.47 -47.47 2.26
N SER A 32 -13.46 -47.73 0.94
CA SER A 32 -13.08 -46.78 -0.11
C SER A 32 -14.20 -45.76 -0.48
N ARG A 33 -15.39 -45.92 0.07
CA ARG A 33 -16.42 -44.88 0.13
C ARG A 33 -16.11 -43.82 1.19
N THR A 34 -14.84 -43.45 1.39
CA THR A 34 -14.44 -42.20 2.03
C THR A 34 -14.92 -41.07 1.13
N SER A 35 -16.08 -41.09 1.17
CA SER A 35 -17.06 -40.08 1.32
C SER A 35 -16.70 -38.85 0.49
N THR A 36 -17.33 -38.76 -0.67
CA THR A 36 -17.58 -37.50 -1.38
C THR A 36 -17.86 -36.35 -0.38
N ARG A 37 -18.42 -36.65 0.78
CA ARG A 37 -18.62 -35.73 1.89
C ARG A 37 -17.31 -35.24 2.53
N SER A 38 -16.30 -36.10 2.71
CA SER A 38 -15.00 -35.68 3.30
C SER A 38 -14.20 -34.85 2.30
N VAL A 39 -14.24 -35.20 1.03
CA VAL A 39 -13.62 -34.41 -0.04
C VAL A 39 -14.31 -33.06 -0.19
N MET A 40 -15.63 -33.03 -0.11
CA MET A 40 -16.43 -31.81 -0.15
C MET A 40 -16.17 -30.92 1.08
N ALA A 41 -16.07 -31.52 2.28
CA ALA A 41 -15.70 -30.82 3.50
C ALA A 41 -14.30 -30.20 3.42
N LEU A 42 -13.32 -30.95 2.89
CA LEU A 42 -11.96 -30.44 2.69
C LEU A 42 -11.93 -29.28 1.68
N ALA A 43 -12.66 -29.38 0.57
CA ALA A 43 -12.78 -28.33 -0.43
C ALA A 43 -13.41 -27.05 0.15
N VAL A 44 -14.48 -27.18 0.95
CA VAL A 44 -15.09 -26.03 1.64
C VAL A 44 -14.12 -25.37 2.62
N ILE A 45 -13.39 -26.17 3.43
CA ILE A 45 -12.39 -25.64 4.36
C ILE A 45 -11.29 -24.87 3.59
N THR A 46 -10.80 -25.40 2.47
CA THR A 46 -9.78 -24.76 1.66
C THR A 46 -10.27 -23.41 1.11
N VAL A 47 -11.51 -23.35 0.62
CA VAL A 47 -12.11 -22.10 0.12
C VAL A 47 -12.28 -21.08 1.25
N VAL A 48 -12.73 -21.50 2.43
CA VAL A 48 -12.87 -20.61 3.59
C VAL A 48 -11.51 -20.08 4.04
N VAL A 49 -10.49 -20.92 4.12
CA VAL A 49 -9.12 -20.50 4.47
C VAL A 49 -8.56 -19.54 3.43
N ALA A 50 -8.74 -19.82 2.13
CA ALA A 50 -8.31 -18.91 1.07
C ALA A 50 -9.03 -17.55 1.13
N ALA A 51 -10.34 -17.55 1.42
CA ALA A 51 -11.11 -16.32 1.60
C ALA A 51 -10.64 -15.53 2.83
N LEU A 52 -10.36 -16.19 3.95
CA LEU A 52 -9.82 -15.56 5.14
C LEU A 52 -8.43 -14.94 4.89
N ILE A 53 -7.55 -15.67 4.20
CA ILE A 53 -6.23 -15.15 3.80
C ILE A 53 -6.41 -13.93 2.89
N GLY A 54 -7.34 -13.97 1.94
CA GLY A 54 -7.65 -12.83 1.06
C GLY A 54 -8.12 -11.60 1.84
N VAL A 55 -9.05 -11.77 2.79
CA VAL A 55 -9.54 -10.68 3.65
C VAL A 55 -8.43 -10.13 4.55
N VAL A 56 -7.62 -11.00 5.15
CA VAL A 56 -6.51 -10.59 6.00
C VAL A 56 -5.47 -9.83 5.18
N SER A 57 -5.09 -10.34 4.01
CA SER A 57 -4.13 -9.67 3.11
C SER A 57 -4.65 -8.30 2.66
N TRP A 58 -5.94 -8.20 2.33
CA TRP A 58 -6.56 -6.92 1.99
C TRP A 58 -6.57 -5.94 3.16
N ARG A 59 -6.88 -6.42 4.38
CA ARG A 59 -6.82 -5.60 5.61
C ARG A 59 -5.40 -5.11 5.91
N TYR A 60 -4.37 -5.95 5.69
CA TYR A 60 -2.97 -5.53 5.84
C TYR A 60 -2.54 -4.54 4.74
N ALA A 61 -2.97 -4.74 3.50
CA ALA A 61 -2.69 -3.82 2.40
C ALA A 61 -3.38 -2.45 2.57
N THR A 62 -4.52 -2.41 3.28
CA THR A 62 -5.27 -1.17 3.58
C THR A 62 -5.05 -0.68 5.00
N ALA A 63 -4.17 -1.32 5.80
CA ALA A 63 -3.81 -0.81 7.11
C ALA A 63 -3.14 0.57 6.95
N PRO A 64 -3.56 1.58 7.72
CA PRO A 64 -2.92 2.88 7.67
C PRO A 64 -1.43 2.71 8.02
N SER A 65 -0.55 3.17 7.13
CA SER A 65 0.87 3.23 7.41
C SER A 65 1.09 4.21 8.54
N TYR A 66 1.45 3.73 9.71
CA TYR A 66 1.81 4.59 10.83
C TYR A 66 3.24 5.06 10.64
N PHE A 67 3.38 6.21 10.00
CA PHE A 67 4.66 6.90 9.91
C PHE A 67 5.05 7.47 11.27
N SER A 68 6.32 7.41 11.61
CA SER A 68 6.90 8.04 12.79
C SER A 68 6.95 9.57 12.63
N ASP A 69 7.13 10.29 13.72
CA ASP A 69 7.29 11.76 13.67
C ASP A 69 8.54 12.16 12.87
N ASP A 70 9.62 11.39 12.97
CA ASP A 70 10.85 11.62 12.20
C ASP A 70 10.63 11.46 10.68
N GLU A 71 9.82 10.48 10.25
CA GLU A 71 9.45 10.31 8.85
C GLU A 71 8.59 11.47 8.35
N PHE A 72 7.66 11.97 9.18
CA PHE A 72 6.89 13.17 8.86
C PHE A 72 7.80 14.40 8.73
N ILE A 73 8.73 14.61 9.65
CA ILE A 73 9.69 15.71 9.61
C ILE A 73 10.56 15.64 8.35
N ALA A 74 11.11 14.47 8.06
CA ALA A 74 11.96 14.26 6.88
C ALA A 74 11.19 14.52 5.57
N ALA A 75 10.00 13.91 5.42
CA ALA A 75 9.17 14.09 4.24
C ALA A 75 8.69 15.54 4.07
N THR A 76 8.31 16.21 5.18
CA THR A 76 7.92 17.62 5.14
C THR A 76 9.08 18.49 4.70
N THR A 77 10.28 18.25 5.24
CA THR A 77 11.49 19.00 4.87
C THR A 77 11.77 18.85 3.38
N GLU A 78 11.77 17.63 2.85
CA GLU A 78 11.99 17.36 1.42
C GLU A 78 10.97 18.07 0.53
N ARG A 79 9.67 17.91 0.84
CA ARG A 79 8.58 18.44 0.01
C ARG A 79 8.50 19.95 0.06
N VAL A 80 8.67 20.56 1.26
CA VAL A 80 8.62 22.00 1.41
C VAL A 80 9.87 22.65 0.80
N SER A 81 11.04 22.06 0.87
CA SER A 81 12.24 22.56 0.16
C SER A 81 11.97 22.72 -1.34
N LEU A 82 11.30 21.74 -1.96
CA LEU A 82 10.86 21.85 -3.36
C LEU A 82 9.95 23.07 -3.62
N LEU A 83 9.09 23.45 -2.67
CA LEU A 83 8.20 24.59 -2.82
C LEU A 83 8.96 25.93 -2.69
N LEU A 84 10.00 25.97 -1.87
CA LEU A 84 10.75 27.18 -1.56
C LEU A 84 11.90 27.50 -2.53
N GLU A 85 12.33 26.49 -3.28
CA GLU A 85 13.32 26.67 -4.34
C GLU A 85 12.66 27.22 -5.59
N ALA A 86 13.26 28.16 -6.27
CA ALA A 86 12.86 28.64 -7.60
C ALA A 86 14.07 28.70 -8.50
N ASP A 87 14.13 27.84 -9.50
CA ASP A 87 15.15 27.87 -10.54
C ASP A 87 14.46 27.88 -11.90
N ASN A 88 14.75 28.90 -12.71
CA ASN A 88 14.21 29.08 -14.05
C ASN A 88 14.67 28.00 -15.05
N GLY A 89 15.71 27.23 -14.73
CA GLY A 89 16.17 26.11 -15.55
C GLY A 89 15.50 24.77 -15.27
N ASP A 90 14.72 24.66 -14.20
CA ASP A 90 14.13 23.40 -13.75
C ASP A 90 12.68 23.24 -14.23
N THR A 91 12.53 22.85 -15.49
CA THR A 91 11.21 22.62 -16.12
C THR A 91 10.44 21.43 -15.53
N ALA A 92 11.12 20.48 -14.86
CA ALA A 92 10.52 19.29 -14.27
C ALA A 92 9.98 19.53 -12.84
N ARG A 93 10.24 20.69 -12.25
CA ARG A 93 9.93 21.00 -10.86
C ARG A 93 8.44 20.93 -10.54
N ALA A 94 7.59 21.53 -11.41
CA ALA A 94 6.14 21.48 -11.21
C ALA A 94 5.64 20.03 -11.14
N GLY A 95 6.16 19.15 -12.00
CA GLY A 95 5.85 17.71 -11.95
C GLY A 95 6.28 17.02 -10.64
N ARG A 96 7.45 17.39 -10.10
CA ARG A 96 7.91 16.85 -8.81
C ARG A 96 7.06 17.34 -7.63
N ILE A 97 6.63 18.61 -7.66
CA ILE A 97 5.70 19.15 -6.66
C ILE A 97 4.38 18.38 -6.72
N LEU A 98 3.80 18.19 -7.91
CA LEU A 98 2.56 17.44 -8.09
C LEU A 98 2.68 15.98 -7.63
N ALA A 99 3.79 15.32 -7.93
CA ALA A 99 4.04 13.94 -7.48
C ALA A 99 4.10 13.81 -5.94
N GLY A 100 4.52 14.89 -5.25
CA GLY A 100 4.55 14.98 -3.80
C GLY A 100 3.30 15.59 -3.16
N ALA A 101 2.25 15.86 -3.95
CA ALA A 101 1.01 16.50 -3.53
C ALA A 101 -0.17 15.53 -3.58
N THR A 102 -1.22 15.79 -2.80
CA THR A 102 -2.49 15.07 -2.82
C THR A 102 -3.64 15.99 -2.45
N GLY A 103 -4.88 15.57 -2.69
CA GLY A 103 -6.10 16.27 -2.32
C GLY A 103 -6.17 17.68 -2.89
N GLU A 104 -6.70 18.61 -2.08
CA GLU A 104 -6.95 19.99 -2.51
C GLU A 104 -5.67 20.74 -2.95
N PHE A 105 -4.55 20.47 -2.30
CA PHE A 105 -3.27 21.08 -2.66
C PHE A 105 -2.82 20.62 -4.04
N HIS A 106 -2.93 19.33 -4.36
CA HIS A 106 -2.63 18.80 -5.68
C HIS A 106 -3.50 19.46 -6.76
N ASP A 107 -4.82 19.53 -6.54
CA ASP A 107 -5.76 20.04 -7.52
C ASP A 107 -5.56 21.54 -7.78
N SER A 108 -5.35 22.33 -6.72
CA SER A 108 -5.10 23.75 -6.80
C SER A 108 -3.77 24.06 -7.50
N PHE A 109 -2.71 23.30 -7.18
CA PHE A 109 -1.42 23.47 -7.80
C PHE A 109 -1.44 23.03 -9.28
N ALA A 110 -2.10 21.92 -9.62
CA ALA A 110 -2.23 21.44 -10.98
C ALA A 110 -2.89 22.48 -11.90
N GLN A 111 -3.91 23.19 -11.39
CA GLN A 111 -4.58 24.25 -12.15
C GLN A 111 -3.67 25.46 -12.42
N SER A 112 -2.70 25.73 -11.56
CA SER A 112 -1.79 26.88 -11.66
C SER A 112 -0.38 26.54 -12.15
N ALA A 113 -0.05 25.27 -12.31
CA ALA A 113 1.31 24.78 -12.59
C ALA A 113 1.92 25.38 -13.86
N ASP A 114 1.14 25.49 -14.94
CA ASP A 114 1.60 26.09 -16.20
C ASP A 114 1.85 27.60 -16.06
N ALA A 115 0.96 28.31 -15.37
CA ALA A 115 1.12 29.75 -15.14
C ALA A 115 2.33 30.03 -14.24
N TYR A 116 2.51 29.19 -13.20
CA TYR A 116 3.66 29.23 -12.30
C TYR A 116 4.97 29.00 -13.06
N SER A 117 5.05 27.97 -13.88
CA SER A 117 6.25 27.65 -14.68
C SER A 117 6.63 28.79 -15.61
N LYS A 118 5.65 29.34 -16.35
CA LYS A 118 5.86 30.50 -17.25
C LYS A 118 6.30 31.74 -16.47
N TYR A 119 5.76 31.98 -15.30
CA TYR A 119 6.15 33.11 -14.45
C TYR A 119 7.62 33.01 -14.03
N ILE A 120 8.04 31.85 -13.49
CA ILE A 120 9.42 31.63 -13.05
C ILE A 120 10.40 31.76 -14.23
N GLU A 121 10.05 31.22 -15.40
CA GLU A 121 10.84 31.32 -16.62
C GLU A 121 10.99 32.77 -17.07
N SER A 122 9.89 33.52 -17.13
CA SER A 122 9.87 34.92 -17.64
C SER A 122 10.56 35.88 -16.65
N ALA A 123 10.39 35.70 -15.35
CA ALA A 123 10.93 36.58 -14.33
C ALA A 123 12.46 36.43 -14.14
N ARG A 124 13.07 35.38 -14.71
CA ARG A 124 14.49 35.03 -14.51
C ARG A 124 14.91 35.06 -13.02
N THR A 125 13.95 34.75 -12.17
CA THR A 125 14.10 34.81 -10.71
C THR A 125 14.74 33.53 -10.21
N ARG A 126 15.68 33.63 -9.29
CA ARG A 126 16.19 32.54 -8.50
C ARG A 126 15.73 32.71 -7.04
N GLY A 127 15.05 31.73 -6.52
CA GLY A 127 14.69 31.66 -5.11
C GLY A 127 15.47 30.54 -4.44
N ALA A 128 16.20 30.86 -3.39
CA ALA A 128 16.85 29.88 -2.52
C ALA A 128 16.12 29.89 -1.18
N GLY A 129 15.36 28.83 -0.92
CA GLY A 129 14.70 28.64 0.35
C GLY A 129 15.54 27.80 1.29
N ARG A 130 15.49 28.12 2.56
CA ARG A 130 16.08 27.32 3.64
C ARG A 130 15.01 27.06 4.70
N ILE A 131 14.89 25.82 5.12
CA ILE A 131 14.05 25.44 6.26
C ILE A 131 14.84 25.65 7.53
N ASP A 132 14.30 26.45 8.44
CA ASP A 132 14.89 26.78 9.72
C ASP A 132 14.40 25.85 10.83
N GLY A 133 13.19 25.31 10.71
CA GLY A 133 12.64 24.31 11.62
C GLY A 133 11.38 23.65 11.11
N VAL A 134 11.20 22.38 11.51
CA VAL A 134 10.00 21.58 11.25
C VAL A 134 9.60 20.86 12.53
N ALA A 135 8.33 20.87 12.86
CA ALA A 135 7.79 20.16 14.01
C ALA A 135 6.40 19.59 13.72
N VAL A 136 6.08 18.46 14.34
CA VAL A 136 4.73 17.90 14.35
C VAL A 136 3.90 18.69 15.35
N ALA A 137 2.89 19.41 14.88
CA ALA A 137 1.98 20.16 15.75
C ALA A 137 0.85 19.29 16.29
N ARG A 138 0.30 18.41 15.44
CA ARG A 138 -0.80 17.51 15.78
C ARG A 138 -0.83 16.31 14.86
N ARG A 139 -1.19 15.16 15.41
CA ARG A 139 -1.53 13.94 14.65
C ARG A 139 -3.04 13.80 14.56
N ASP A 140 -3.52 13.36 13.41
CA ASP A 140 -4.92 13.04 13.17
C ASP A 140 -5.01 11.75 12.34
N GLY A 141 -5.22 10.63 13.02
CA GLY A 141 -5.14 9.31 12.40
C GLY A 141 -3.77 9.04 11.79
N SER A 142 -3.74 8.79 10.48
CA SER A 142 -2.51 8.57 9.70
C SER A 142 -1.87 9.89 9.21
N SER A 143 -2.55 11.03 9.33
CA SER A 143 -2.09 12.33 8.87
C SER A 143 -1.44 13.14 10.00
N ALA A 144 -0.64 14.16 9.64
CA ALA A 144 -0.06 15.08 10.61
C ALA A 144 -0.14 16.53 10.11
N LEU A 145 -0.43 17.43 11.02
CA LEU A 145 -0.26 18.87 10.84
C LEU A 145 1.16 19.23 11.27
N MET A 146 1.93 19.76 10.34
CA MET A 146 3.30 20.18 10.54
C MET A 146 3.38 21.71 10.67
N LEU A 147 4.26 22.20 11.53
CA LEU A 147 4.68 23.61 11.56
C LEU A 147 6.06 23.72 10.93
N VAL A 148 6.19 24.63 9.99
CA VAL A 148 7.44 24.88 9.28
C VAL A 148 7.79 26.35 9.41
N THR A 149 9.05 26.62 9.75
CA THR A 149 9.66 27.95 9.63
C THR A 149 10.73 27.89 8.56
N ALA A 150 10.72 28.87 7.67
CA ALA A 150 11.65 28.91 6.55
C ALA A 150 11.98 30.35 6.19
N SER A 151 13.17 30.55 5.65
CA SER A 151 13.61 31.81 5.06
C SER A 151 13.85 31.61 3.54
N VAL A 152 13.37 32.55 2.75
CA VAL A 152 13.58 32.55 1.29
C VAL A 152 14.33 33.80 0.89
N ARG A 153 15.38 33.61 0.11
CA ARG A 153 16.11 34.71 -0.53
C ARG A 153 15.78 34.70 -2.02
N ILE A 154 15.30 35.82 -2.51
CA ILE A 154 14.95 35.97 -3.91
C ILE A 154 15.97 36.91 -4.53
N SER A 155 16.68 36.45 -5.56
CA SER A 155 17.56 37.27 -6.39
C SER A 155 17.00 37.37 -7.80
N THR A 156 16.91 38.61 -8.31
CA THR A 156 16.59 38.91 -9.70
C THR A 156 17.86 38.99 -10.56
N ALA A 157 17.69 38.84 -11.87
CA ALA A 157 18.82 38.87 -12.81
C ALA A 157 19.62 40.19 -12.75
N ASP A 158 18.98 41.28 -12.30
CA ASP A 158 19.59 42.60 -12.21
C ASP A 158 20.35 42.84 -10.88
N GLY A 159 20.33 41.86 -9.98
CA GLY A 159 21.11 41.88 -8.72
C GLY A 159 20.61 42.91 -7.68
N THR A 160 19.43 43.51 -7.90
CA THR A 160 18.94 44.63 -7.11
C THR A 160 18.10 44.28 -5.92
N ASP A 161 17.59 43.03 -5.82
CA ASP A 161 16.71 42.61 -4.71
C ASP A 161 17.19 41.31 -4.06
N ASP A 162 18.06 41.44 -3.07
CA ASP A 162 18.42 40.37 -2.16
C ASP A 162 17.50 40.42 -0.92
N ALA A 163 16.18 40.41 -1.16
CA ALA A 163 15.19 40.46 -0.10
C ALA A 163 15.07 39.06 0.53
N ALA A 164 15.44 38.95 1.80
CA ALA A 164 15.13 37.79 2.61
C ALA A 164 13.74 37.95 3.22
N SER A 165 12.92 36.92 3.09
CA SER A 165 11.59 36.86 3.71
C SER A 165 11.49 35.62 4.56
N ASP A 166 11.02 35.78 5.79
CA ASP A 166 10.74 34.69 6.71
C ASP A 166 9.29 34.27 6.60
N PHE A 167 9.09 32.96 6.53
CA PHE A 167 7.76 32.34 6.39
C PHE A 167 7.50 31.39 7.54
N ARG A 168 6.26 31.38 7.98
CA ARG A 168 5.70 30.37 8.86
C ARG A 168 4.57 29.69 8.14
N MET A 169 4.55 28.37 8.16
CA MET A 169 3.57 27.61 7.42
C MET A 169 3.00 26.49 8.27
N ARG A 170 1.72 26.20 8.04
CA ARG A 170 1.12 24.92 8.38
C ARG A 170 1.08 24.05 7.15
N VAL A 171 1.56 22.83 7.29
CA VAL A 171 1.58 21.86 6.21
C VAL A 171 0.84 20.61 6.68
N LEU A 172 -0.24 20.25 5.98
CA LEU A 172 -0.94 19.00 6.23
C LEU A 172 -0.27 17.90 5.39
N MET A 173 0.27 16.90 6.08
CA MET A 173 0.87 15.73 5.46
C MET A 173 -0.06 14.53 5.61
N THR A 174 -0.31 13.83 4.51
CA THR A 174 -1.20 12.66 4.46
C THR A 174 -0.52 11.52 3.69
N PRO A 175 -0.55 10.28 4.19
CA PRO A 175 -0.04 9.14 3.45
C PRO A 175 -1.00 8.78 2.30
N GLU A 176 -0.43 8.59 1.12
CA GLU A 176 -1.10 8.06 -0.07
C GLU A 176 -0.14 7.13 -0.79
N ASP A 177 -0.60 5.94 -1.14
CA ASP A 177 0.20 4.90 -1.79
C ASP A 177 1.52 4.56 -1.06
N GLY A 178 1.50 4.61 0.28
CA GLY A 178 2.67 4.30 1.11
C GLY A 178 3.71 5.42 1.17
N VAL A 179 3.40 6.62 0.68
CA VAL A 179 4.29 7.80 0.68
C VAL A 179 3.59 8.97 1.35
N LEU A 180 4.33 9.77 2.13
CA LEU A 180 3.82 11.01 2.71
C LEU A 180 3.77 12.10 1.63
N LYS A 181 2.57 12.68 1.43
CA LYS A 181 2.32 13.75 0.47
C LYS A 181 1.75 14.98 1.15
N ILE A 182 1.94 16.15 0.56
CA ILE A 182 1.33 17.40 1.01
C ILE A 182 -0.15 17.42 0.56
N ALA A 183 -1.05 17.52 1.53
CA ALA A 183 -2.49 17.68 1.28
C ALA A 183 -2.97 19.13 1.42
N GLY A 184 -2.21 19.98 2.10
CA GLY A 184 -2.53 21.39 2.26
C GLY A 184 -1.33 22.19 2.75
N VAL A 185 -1.25 23.46 2.34
CA VAL A 185 -0.26 24.43 2.80
C VAL A 185 -0.98 25.73 3.12
N GLU A 186 -0.72 26.25 4.32
CA GLU A 186 -1.25 27.55 4.78
C GLU A 186 -0.07 28.40 5.27
N VAL A 187 0.10 29.56 4.68
CA VAL A 187 1.11 30.55 5.16
C VAL A 187 0.50 31.36 6.28
N LEU A 188 1.23 31.46 7.39
CA LEU A 188 0.83 32.23 8.56
C LEU A 188 1.43 33.63 8.46
N ALA A 189 0.59 34.61 8.64
CA ALA A 189 0.98 36.03 8.71
C ALA A 189 1.69 36.37 10.02
#